data_2c8329f1f682b253af87523f7843bfd1
#
_entry.id   2c8329f1f682b253af87523f7843bfd1
#
_cell.length_a   1.000
_cell.length_b   1.000
_cell.length_c   1.000
_cell.angle_alpha   90.00
_cell.angle_beta   90.00
_cell.angle_gamma   90.00
#
_symmetry.space_group_name_H-M   'P 1'
#
loop_
_entity.id
_entity.type
_entity.pdbx_description
1 polymer ?
#
loop_
_entity_poly.entity_id
_entity_poly.type
_entity_poly.pdbx_seq_one_letter_code
_entity_poly.pdbx_strand_id
1 'polypeptide(L)'
;LQYEYLEDGVLLVEAGKVVDLQAASSLAAAGFDLDVCEHLPDSLIIPGLIDTHIHSPQIDVIASYGKQLLDWLNDYTFPAEAKLADVDYAKSVAEDFIQQLLSNGTTTAMVFTTSHEHAAEAVFESAYQRDMRLIAGKVLMDRNAPDNLLDTAARGYQESANLIRRWHGKGRLGYALTPRFSGTSTDAQLKTVSQLHQEYPDTWVQTHLSENLAELAWLRAICPEAKDYLDTYERFGINDDRTIFAHGIHLSSDELLRLADGGGRIAFCPTSNLFLGSGLLDLQKLKDHGIPVSIASDVGGGTSFSMFRTLSEAYKVCQLQGYSLHPHEAMCMATLGNAEALQLEAKIGNFSVNKEADFIIIDPMATDLIGRRVAQTKTIADELFLYITLGDERLVSRTYINGMLQYAQAPSANKKPSAEVKR
;
A
#
# COMPACT_ATOMS: atom_id res chain seq x y z
N LEU A 1 15.43 13.36 8.17
CA LEU A 1 14.12 13.60 7.56
C LEU A 1 13.83 15.11 7.55
N GLN A 2 13.55 15.69 6.40
CA GLN A 2 13.01 17.05 6.28
C GLN A 2 11.48 16.95 6.20
N TYR A 3 10.77 17.78 6.99
CA TYR A 3 9.32 17.95 6.87
C TYR A 3 9.00 19.44 6.89
N GLU A 4 7.89 19.81 6.31
CA GLU A 4 7.34 21.16 6.34
C GLU A 4 5.92 21.09 6.91
N TYR A 5 5.60 21.99 7.82
CA TYR A 5 4.28 22.16 8.41
C TYR A 5 3.90 23.63 8.39
N LEU A 6 2.75 23.94 7.84
CA LEU A 6 2.16 25.27 7.82
C LEU A 6 0.89 25.26 8.67
N GLU A 7 0.89 25.98 9.78
CA GLU A 7 -0.24 26.03 10.73
C GLU A 7 -1.50 26.60 10.07
N ASP A 8 -1.35 27.62 9.22
CA ASP A 8 -2.41 28.22 8.39
C ASP A 8 -1.93 28.20 6.93
N GLY A 9 -1.96 27.01 6.33
CA GLY A 9 -1.44 26.75 4.99
C GLY A 9 -2.53 26.81 3.93
N VAL A 10 -2.18 27.31 2.74
CA VAL A 10 -3.03 27.27 1.54
C VAL A 10 -2.37 26.38 0.50
N LEU A 11 -3.05 25.31 0.11
CA LEU A 11 -2.67 24.43 -0.99
C LEU A 11 -3.39 24.89 -2.26
N LEU A 12 -2.65 25.35 -3.25
CA LEU A 12 -3.18 25.76 -4.55
C LEU A 12 -3.05 24.64 -5.55
N VAL A 13 -4.17 24.27 -6.17
CA VAL A 13 -4.26 23.18 -7.13
C VAL A 13 -4.84 23.68 -8.45
N GLU A 14 -4.18 23.40 -9.56
CA GLU A 14 -4.67 23.72 -10.91
C GLU A 14 -4.44 22.52 -11.84
N ALA A 15 -5.45 22.17 -12.62
CA ALA A 15 -5.40 21.06 -13.58
C ALA A 15 -4.87 19.72 -12.98
N GLY A 16 -5.24 19.43 -11.72
CA GLY A 16 -4.83 18.23 -11.03
C GLY A 16 -3.41 18.24 -10.45
N LYS A 17 -2.73 19.39 -10.48
CA LYS A 17 -1.36 19.54 -9.99
C LYS A 17 -1.28 20.54 -8.84
N VAL A 18 -0.34 20.32 -7.94
CA VAL A 18 0.06 21.30 -6.95
C VAL A 18 0.77 22.45 -7.66
N VAL A 19 0.25 23.65 -7.54
CA VAL A 19 0.87 24.89 -8.07
C VAL A 19 1.65 25.61 -7.00
N ASP A 20 1.16 25.57 -5.76
CA ASP A 20 1.81 26.24 -4.64
C ASP A 20 1.31 25.72 -3.29
N LEU A 21 2.16 25.87 -2.27
CA LEU A 21 1.82 25.65 -0.87
C LEU A 21 2.50 26.74 -0.04
N GLN A 22 1.73 27.66 0.52
CA GLN A 22 2.24 28.79 1.29
C GLN A 22 1.39 29.05 2.54
N ALA A 23 1.96 29.82 3.48
CA ALA A 23 1.17 30.37 4.58
C ALA A 23 0.14 31.38 4.04
N ALA A 24 -1.09 31.33 4.56
CA ALA A 24 -2.17 32.23 4.17
C ALA A 24 -1.78 33.70 4.29
N SER A 25 -1.05 34.05 5.36
CA SER A 25 -0.54 35.42 5.57
C SER A 25 0.41 35.90 4.47
N SER A 26 1.23 35.00 3.90
CA SER A 26 2.14 35.32 2.80
C SER A 26 1.38 35.57 1.50
N LEU A 27 0.38 34.76 1.19
CA LEU A 27 -0.49 34.95 0.02
C LEU A 27 -1.31 36.23 0.11
N ALA A 28 -1.90 36.53 1.29
CA ALA A 28 -2.62 37.76 1.52
C ALA A 28 -1.72 38.99 1.33
N ALA A 29 -0.50 38.97 1.84
CA ALA A 29 0.49 40.02 1.66
C ALA A 29 0.90 40.23 0.18
N ALA A 30 0.86 39.18 -0.61
CA ALA A 30 1.07 39.20 -2.06
C ALA A 30 -0.18 39.67 -2.86
N GLY A 31 -1.30 39.95 -2.19
CA GLY A 31 -2.55 40.40 -2.79
C GLY A 31 -3.46 39.30 -3.31
N PHE A 32 -3.21 38.04 -2.91
CA PHE A 32 -4.11 36.93 -3.23
C PHE A 32 -5.39 37.01 -2.42
N ASP A 33 -6.55 36.84 -3.07
CA ASP A 33 -7.85 36.83 -2.45
C ASP A 33 -8.14 35.49 -1.78
N LEU A 34 -8.04 35.41 -0.46
CA LEU A 34 -8.27 34.20 0.31
C LEU A 34 -9.75 33.78 0.34
N ASP A 35 -10.70 34.69 0.02
CA ASP A 35 -12.13 34.35 0.01
C ASP A 35 -12.51 33.36 -1.11
N VAL A 36 -11.62 33.16 -2.10
CA VAL A 36 -11.82 32.14 -3.15
C VAL A 36 -11.42 30.76 -2.69
N CYS A 37 -10.73 30.62 -1.55
CA CYS A 37 -10.30 29.33 -1.01
C CYS A 37 -11.43 28.67 -0.19
N GLU A 38 -11.52 27.35 -0.27
CA GLU A 38 -12.32 26.61 0.70
C GLU A 38 -11.58 26.62 2.05
N HIS A 39 -12.22 27.18 3.07
CA HIS A 39 -11.68 27.23 4.41
C HIS A 39 -12.04 25.95 5.18
N LEU A 40 -11.04 25.24 5.68
CA LEU A 40 -11.14 23.98 6.42
C LEU A 40 -10.63 24.18 7.85
N PRO A 41 -11.42 24.80 8.73
CA PRO A 41 -11.00 25.12 10.09
C PRO A 41 -10.69 23.81 10.86
N ASP A 42 -9.65 23.86 11.69
CA ASP A 42 -9.24 22.75 12.57
C ASP A 42 -8.97 21.44 11.84
N SER A 43 -8.68 21.46 10.52
CA SER A 43 -8.40 20.28 9.73
C SER A 43 -6.92 20.23 9.31
N LEU A 44 -6.39 19.04 9.10
CA LEU A 44 -5.04 18.85 8.57
C LEU A 44 -5.09 18.28 7.16
N ILE A 45 -4.44 18.95 6.21
CA ILE A 45 -4.25 18.44 4.85
C ILE A 45 -2.90 17.73 4.79
N ILE A 46 -2.89 16.45 4.36
CA ILE A 46 -1.68 15.67 4.14
C ILE A 46 -1.70 15.03 2.76
N PRO A 47 -0.54 14.68 2.18
CA PRO A 47 -0.50 13.89 0.95
C PRO A 47 -1.33 12.62 1.08
N GLY A 48 -1.91 12.18 -0.02
CA GLY A 48 -2.64 10.91 -0.08
C GLY A 48 -1.76 9.74 0.36
N LEU A 49 -2.35 8.81 1.10
CA LEU A 49 -1.65 7.63 1.61
C LEU A 49 -1.38 6.64 0.47
N ILE A 50 -0.29 5.91 0.59
CA ILE A 50 0.17 4.94 -0.41
C ILE A 50 0.30 3.59 0.27
N ASP A 51 -0.26 2.53 -0.34
CA ASP A 51 -0.16 1.15 0.13
C ASP A 51 0.62 0.31 -0.90
N THR A 52 1.74 -0.27 -0.50
CA THR A 52 2.65 -0.95 -1.43
C THR A 52 2.45 -2.46 -1.54
N HIS A 53 1.49 -3.02 -0.81
CA HIS A 53 1.11 -4.43 -0.88
C HIS A 53 -0.27 -4.66 -0.26
N ILE A 54 -1.22 -5.04 -1.11
CA ILE A 54 -2.61 -5.27 -0.70
C ILE A 54 -3.30 -6.23 -1.68
N HIS A 55 -4.26 -7.04 -1.19
CA HIS A 55 -4.97 -8.06 -1.98
C HIS A 55 -6.44 -7.67 -2.20
N SER A 56 -6.82 -7.30 -3.42
CA SER A 56 -8.21 -6.91 -3.73
C SER A 56 -9.24 -8.02 -3.50
N PRO A 57 -8.97 -9.32 -3.76
CA PRO A 57 -9.98 -10.37 -3.60
C PRO A 57 -10.21 -10.80 -2.16
N GLN A 58 -9.43 -10.26 -1.20
CA GLN A 58 -9.47 -10.71 0.18
C GLN A 58 -10.29 -9.79 1.11
N ILE A 59 -11.03 -8.83 0.54
CA ILE A 59 -11.90 -7.93 1.31
C ILE A 59 -12.91 -8.69 2.19
N ASP A 60 -13.45 -9.81 1.69
CA ASP A 60 -14.46 -10.60 2.38
C ASP A 60 -13.90 -11.52 3.48
N VAL A 61 -12.57 -11.61 3.61
CA VAL A 61 -11.91 -12.47 4.61
C VAL A 61 -11.11 -11.70 5.65
N ILE A 62 -11.16 -10.37 5.61
CA ILE A 62 -10.57 -9.53 6.67
C ILE A 62 -11.10 -9.98 8.02
N ALA A 63 -10.19 -10.11 9.01
CA ALA A 63 -10.49 -10.51 10.36
C ALA A 63 -11.17 -11.90 10.50
N SER A 64 -11.06 -12.77 9.50
CA SER A 64 -11.41 -14.18 9.65
C SER A 64 -10.49 -14.81 10.68
N TYR A 65 -11.04 -15.63 11.58
CA TYR A 65 -10.27 -16.22 12.68
C TYR A 65 -9.06 -17.01 12.17
N GLY A 66 -7.89 -16.42 12.38
CA GLY A 66 -6.63 -16.92 11.81
C GLY A 66 -6.05 -18.08 12.59
N LYS A 67 -5.53 -19.04 11.82
CA LYS A 67 -4.50 -19.97 12.22
C LYS A 67 -3.16 -19.45 11.67
N GLN A 68 -2.17 -20.31 11.54
CA GLN A 68 -0.93 -19.97 10.82
C GLN A 68 -1.18 -19.79 9.32
N LEU A 69 -0.27 -19.09 8.64
CA LEU A 69 -0.39 -18.66 7.23
C LEU A 69 -0.94 -19.73 6.29
N LEU A 70 -0.34 -20.93 6.24
CA LEU A 70 -0.71 -21.97 5.27
C LEU A 70 -2.14 -22.49 5.47
N ASP A 71 -2.58 -22.64 6.73
CA ASP A 71 -3.96 -23.01 7.05
C ASP A 71 -4.93 -21.90 6.66
N TRP A 72 -4.56 -20.63 6.95
CA TRP A 72 -5.38 -19.48 6.63
C TRP A 72 -5.57 -19.29 5.12
N LEU A 73 -4.53 -19.54 4.32
CA LEU A 73 -4.63 -19.54 2.85
C LEU A 73 -5.66 -20.56 2.35
N ASN A 74 -5.64 -21.78 2.89
CA ASN A 74 -6.53 -22.85 2.46
C ASN A 74 -7.97 -22.66 2.97
N ASP A 75 -8.14 -22.20 4.21
CA ASP A 75 -9.45 -22.14 4.85
C ASP A 75 -10.26 -20.89 4.39
N TYR A 76 -9.59 -19.78 4.08
CA TYR A 76 -10.24 -18.50 3.80
C TYR A 76 -9.86 -17.89 2.45
N THR A 77 -8.56 -17.74 2.18
CA THR A 77 -8.07 -16.96 1.05
C THR A 77 -8.42 -17.58 -0.29
N PHE A 78 -8.01 -18.82 -0.53
CA PHE A 78 -8.28 -19.50 -1.80
C PHE A 78 -9.78 -19.66 -2.08
N PRO A 79 -10.64 -20.02 -1.09
CA PRO A 79 -12.08 -20.03 -1.30
C PRO A 79 -12.69 -18.66 -1.68
N ALA A 80 -12.17 -17.56 -1.10
CA ALA A 80 -12.62 -16.22 -1.46
C ALA A 80 -12.18 -15.83 -2.87
N GLU A 81 -10.91 -16.04 -3.19
CA GLU A 81 -10.35 -15.72 -4.52
C GLU A 81 -11.02 -16.51 -5.65
N ALA A 82 -11.40 -17.76 -5.39
CA ALA A 82 -12.09 -18.61 -6.37
C ALA A 82 -13.47 -18.08 -6.79
N LYS A 83 -14.15 -17.32 -5.91
CA LYS A 83 -15.45 -16.69 -6.25
C LYS A 83 -15.33 -15.66 -7.36
N LEU A 84 -14.16 -15.05 -7.55
CA LEU A 84 -13.91 -14.07 -8.61
C LEU A 84 -13.82 -14.70 -10.02
N ALA A 85 -14.04 -16.01 -10.15
CA ALA A 85 -14.34 -16.64 -11.43
C ALA A 85 -15.66 -16.11 -12.05
N ASP A 86 -16.60 -15.66 -11.20
CA ASP A 86 -17.80 -14.96 -11.62
C ASP A 86 -17.46 -13.49 -11.97
N VAL A 87 -17.77 -13.09 -13.20
CA VAL A 87 -17.40 -11.77 -13.74
C VAL A 87 -18.11 -10.63 -13.02
N ASP A 88 -19.40 -10.80 -12.70
CA ASP A 88 -20.19 -9.74 -12.07
C ASP A 88 -19.79 -9.57 -10.59
N TYR A 89 -19.52 -10.68 -9.91
CA TYR A 89 -18.95 -10.66 -8.57
C TYR A 89 -17.55 -10.01 -8.55
N ALA A 90 -16.69 -10.33 -9.51
CA ALA A 90 -15.36 -9.72 -9.61
C ALA A 90 -15.44 -8.19 -9.80
N LYS A 91 -16.39 -7.70 -10.60
CA LYS A 91 -16.63 -6.25 -10.77
C LYS A 91 -17.12 -5.59 -9.48
N SER A 92 -18.05 -6.23 -8.77
CA SER A 92 -18.56 -5.73 -7.49
C SER A 92 -17.44 -5.63 -6.46
N VAL A 93 -16.63 -6.69 -6.32
CA VAL A 93 -15.46 -6.70 -5.40
C VAL A 93 -14.44 -5.63 -5.77
N ALA A 94 -14.16 -5.43 -7.05
CA ALA A 94 -13.24 -4.39 -7.51
C ALA A 94 -13.73 -2.98 -7.15
N GLU A 95 -15.03 -2.72 -7.33
CA GLU A 95 -15.64 -1.43 -6.97
C GLU A 95 -15.59 -1.18 -5.46
N ASP A 96 -16.00 -2.17 -4.66
CA ASP A 96 -15.98 -2.10 -3.21
C ASP A 96 -14.55 -1.91 -2.69
N PHE A 97 -13.58 -2.61 -3.28
CA PHE A 97 -12.17 -2.50 -2.93
C PHE A 97 -11.63 -1.07 -3.16
N ILE A 98 -11.86 -0.51 -4.32
CA ILE A 98 -11.43 0.88 -4.63
C ILE A 98 -12.13 1.87 -3.70
N GLN A 99 -13.41 1.66 -3.41
CA GLN A 99 -14.15 2.51 -2.47
C GLN A 99 -13.55 2.43 -1.05
N GLN A 100 -13.13 1.24 -0.59
CA GLN A 100 -12.45 1.09 0.70
C GLN A 100 -11.10 1.81 0.72
N LEU A 101 -10.29 1.73 -0.33
CA LEU A 101 -9.04 2.49 -0.41
C LEU A 101 -9.30 3.98 -0.25
N LEU A 102 -10.24 4.53 -1.01
CA LEU A 102 -10.56 5.96 -0.99
C LEU A 102 -11.13 6.42 0.35
N SER A 103 -12.02 5.63 0.98
CA SER A 103 -12.59 5.96 2.29
C SER A 103 -11.55 5.91 3.43
N ASN A 104 -10.46 5.20 3.23
CA ASN A 104 -9.33 5.13 4.16
C ASN A 104 -8.17 6.08 3.78
N GLY A 105 -8.35 6.92 2.74
CA GLY A 105 -7.38 7.93 2.33
C GLY A 105 -6.21 7.40 1.49
N THR A 106 -6.29 6.16 1.02
CA THR A 106 -5.29 5.58 0.13
C THR A 106 -5.56 6.01 -1.30
N THR A 107 -4.66 6.80 -1.88
CA THR A 107 -4.78 7.36 -3.23
C THR A 107 -3.93 6.61 -4.26
N THR A 108 -2.98 5.81 -3.79
CA THR A 108 -2.11 4.96 -4.61
C THR A 108 -1.94 3.61 -3.95
N ALA A 109 -2.06 2.53 -4.72
CA ALA A 109 -1.85 1.17 -4.20
C ALA A 109 -1.13 0.26 -5.20
N MET A 110 -0.35 -0.71 -4.65
CA MET A 110 0.20 -1.84 -5.40
C MET A 110 -0.56 -3.11 -5.02
N VAL A 111 -1.27 -3.70 -5.99
CA VAL A 111 -2.39 -4.61 -5.73
C VAL A 111 -2.15 -6.00 -6.31
N PHE A 112 -2.27 -7.02 -5.46
CA PHE A 112 -2.51 -8.39 -5.88
C PHE A 112 -3.98 -8.56 -6.23
N THR A 113 -4.28 -9.05 -7.43
CA THR A 113 -5.64 -9.44 -7.79
C THR A 113 -5.80 -10.96 -7.62
N THR A 114 -6.49 -11.65 -8.50
CA THR A 114 -6.57 -13.11 -8.50
C THR A 114 -5.99 -13.68 -9.80
N SER A 115 -6.01 -15.00 -9.95
CA SER A 115 -5.53 -15.69 -11.16
C SER A 115 -6.46 -15.51 -12.38
N HIS A 116 -7.63 -14.89 -12.21
CA HIS A 116 -8.59 -14.63 -13.29
C HIS A 116 -8.28 -13.30 -13.98
N GLU A 117 -8.01 -13.31 -15.30
CA GLU A 117 -7.67 -12.11 -16.10
C GLU A 117 -8.75 -11.01 -15.95
N HIS A 118 -10.04 -11.39 -16.05
CA HIS A 118 -11.14 -10.43 -15.97
C HIS A 118 -11.30 -9.76 -14.59
N ALA A 119 -10.86 -10.43 -13.52
CA ALA A 119 -10.89 -9.83 -12.18
C ALA A 119 -9.78 -8.79 -12.03
N ALA A 120 -8.58 -9.04 -12.58
CA ALA A 120 -7.54 -8.01 -12.65
C ALA A 120 -7.99 -6.83 -13.50
N GLU A 121 -8.64 -7.10 -14.65
CA GLU A 121 -9.21 -6.08 -15.50
C GLU A 121 -10.26 -5.21 -14.80
N ALA A 122 -11.13 -5.80 -13.99
CA ALA A 122 -12.15 -5.06 -13.23
C ALA A 122 -11.53 -4.07 -12.25
N VAL A 123 -10.43 -4.45 -11.57
CA VAL A 123 -9.69 -3.56 -10.66
C VAL A 123 -9.06 -2.39 -11.43
N PHE A 124 -8.43 -2.65 -12.58
CA PHE A 124 -7.89 -1.60 -13.44
C PHE A 124 -8.98 -0.65 -13.95
N GLU A 125 -10.11 -1.17 -14.38
CA GLU A 125 -11.23 -0.38 -14.89
C GLU A 125 -11.81 0.54 -13.80
N SER A 126 -12.05 0.02 -12.60
CA SER A 126 -12.57 0.80 -11.47
C SER A 126 -11.60 1.93 -11.06
N ALA A 127 -10.28 1.65 -11.02
CA ALA A 127 -9.26 2.65 -10.74
C ALA A 127 -9.15 3.71 -11.85
N TYR A 128 -9.22 3.28 -13.13
CA TYR A 128 -9.15 4.17 -14.29
C TYR A 128 -10.29 5.19 -14.33
N GLN A 129 -11.51 4.76 -14.03
CA GLN A 129 -12.70 5.63 -13.98
C GLN A 129 -12.59 6.75 -12.95
N ARG A 130 -11.73 6.58 -11.91
CA ARG A 130 -11.48 7.56 -10.85
C ARG A 130 -10.17 8.31 -11.02
N ASP A 131 -9.48 8.08 -12.14
CA ASP A 131 -8.12 8.58 -12.37
C ASP A 131 -7.15 8.24 -11.21
N MET A 132 -7.43 7.11 -10.51
CA MET A 132 -6.61 6.66 -9.39
C MET A 132 -5.28 6.10 -9.88
N ARG A 133 -4.20 6.41 -9.18
CA ARG A 133 -2.90 5.78 -9.42
C ARG A 133 -2.91 4.36 -8.83
N LEU A 134 -2.71 3.37 -9.69
CA LEU A 134 -2.73 1.97 -9.27
C LEU A 134 -1.68 1.17 -10.05
N ILE A 135 -0.95 0.32 -9.34
CA ILE A 135 -0.09 -0.71 -9.92
C ILE A 135 -0.72 -2.05 -9.54
N ALA A 136 -1.11 -2.86 -10.50
CA ALA A 136 -1.74 -4.13 -10.21
C ALA A 136 -1.30 -5.22 -11.19
N GLY A 137 -1.59 -6.47 -10.87
CA GLY A 137 -1.32 -7.57 -11.77
C GLY A 137 -2.14 -8.80 -11.47
N LYS A 138 -2.38 -9.60 -12.50
CA LYS A 138 -2.96 -10.92 -12.37
C LYS A 138 -2.01 -11.82 -11.58
N VAL A 139 -2.53 -12.48 -10.54
CA VAL A 139 -1.77 -13.45 -9.75
C VAL A 139 -1.45 -14.68 -10.59
N LEU A 140 -0.22 -15.13 -10.49
CA LEU A 140 0.31 -16.31 -11.17
C LEU A 140 0.52 -17.44 -10.15
N MET A 141 -0.14 -18.57 -10.38
CA MET A 141 -0.02 -19.82 -9.61
C MET A 141 -0.21 -20.99 -10.56
N ASP A 142 0.78 -21.89 -10.68
CA ASP A 142 0.70 -23.08 -11.52
C ASP A 142 1.01 -24.39 -10.77
N ARG A 143 1.14 -24.31 -9.45
CA ARG A 143 1.25 -25.47 -8.53
C ARG A 143 0.71 -25.13 -7.14
N ASN A 144 0.42 -26.15 -6.35
CA ASN A 144 0.10 -26.06 -4.91
C ASN A 144 -1.02 -25.06 -4.57
N ALA A 145 -1.99 -24.91 -5.45
CA ALA A 145 -3.20 -24.12 -5.27
C ALA A 145 -4.41 -24.95 -5.76
N PRO A 146 -5.66 -24.57 -5.37
CA PRO A 146 -6.86 -25.26 -5.88
C PRO A 146 -6.96 -25.18 -7.41
N ASP A 147 -7.47 -26.24 -8.03
CA ASP A 147 -7.54 -26.39 -9.50
C ASP A 147 -8.21 -25.18 -10.20
N ASN A 148 -9.23 -24.58 -9.57
CA ASN A 148 -9.95 -23.43 -10.10
C ASN A 148 -9.19 -22.09 -9.98
N LEU A 149 -8.05 -22.08 -9.30
CA LEU A 149 -7.12 -20.96 -9.24
C LEU A 149 -5.80 -21.22 -9.97
N LEU A 150 -5.57 -22.49 -10.39
CA LEU A 150 -4.35 -22.83 -11.10
C LEU A 150 -4.34 -22.25 -12.52
N ASP A 151 -3.18 -21.80 -12.89
CA ASP A 151 -2.82 -21.35 -14.22
C ASP A 151 -1.86 -22.36 -14.91
N THR A 152 -1.38 -22.01 -16.06
CA THR A 152 -0.19 -22.59 -16.68
C THR A 152 0.79 -21.47 -17.01
N ALA A 153 2.09 -21.78 -17.08
CA ALA A 153 3.09 -20.79 -17.46
C ALA A 153 2.73 -20.07 -18.78
N ALA A 154 2.25 -20.83 -19.78
CA ALA A 154 1.86 -20.28 -21.09
C ALA A 154 0.63 -19.37 -21.01
N ARG A 155 -0.43 -19.76 -20.26
CA ARG A 155 -1.62 -18.94 -20.07
C ARG A 155 -1.27 -17.69 -19.23
N GLY A 156 -0.50 -17.84 -18.17
CA GLY A 156 -0.03 -16.74 -17.34
C GLY A 156 0.74 -15.69 -18.15
N TYR A 157 1.64 -16.14 -19.06
CA TYR A 157 2.30 -15.25 -20.01
C TYR A 157 1.31 -14.49 -20.88
N GLN A 158 0.42 -15.22 -21.56
CA GLN A 158 -0.48 -14.62 -22.55
C GLN A 158 -1.43 -13.59 -21.90
N GLU A 159 -2.06 -13.94 -20.78
CA GLU A 159 -3.02 -13.09 -20.08
C GLU A 159 -2.31 -11.88 -19.45
N SER A 160 -1.12 -12.06 -18.85
CA SER A 160 -0.32 -10.94 -18.34
C SER A 160 0.11 -9.99 -19.46
N ALA A 161 0.59 -10.50 -20.59
CA ALA A 161 0.94 -9.68 -21.74
C ALA A 161 -0.26 -8.91 -22.32
N ASN A 162 -1.47 -9.51 -22.32
CA ASN A 162 -2.70 -8.82 -22.71
C ASN A 162 -3.03 -7.65 -21.79
N LEU A 163 -2.98 -7.89 -20.46
CA LEU A 163 -3.23 -6.86 -19.44
C LEU A 163 -2.19 -5.74 -19.48
N ILE A 164 -0.90 -6.07 -19.67
CA ILE A 164 0.16 -5.06 -19.84
C ILE A 164 -0.16 -4.15 -21.01
N ARG A 165 -0.41 -4.72 -22.20
CA ARG A 165 -0.73 -3.94 -23.42
C ARG A 165 -1.98 -3.08 -23.27
N ARG A 166 -2.95 -3.50 -22.45
CA ARG A 166 -4.21 -2.79 -22.25
C ARG A 166 -4.12 -1.69 -21.21
N TRP A 167 -3.38 -1.91 -20.12
CA TRP A 167 -3.48 -1.10 -18.93
C TRP A 167 -2.18 -0.42 -18.49
N HIS A 168 -1.02 -1.02 -18.77
CA HIS A 168 0.26 -0.43 -18.35
C HIS A 168 0.51 0.89 -19.07
N GLY A 169 0.77 1.97 -18.33
CA GLY A 169 0.95 3.32 -18.85
C GLY A 169 -0.33 4.03 -19.30
N LYS A 170 -1.51 3.41 -19.15
CA LYS A 170 -2.79 4.05 -19.46
C LYS A 170 -3.23 4.94 -18.31
N GLY A 171 -3.26 6.26 -18.54
CA GLY A 171 -3.53 7.22 -17.46
C GLY A 171 -2.46 7.12 -16.37
N ARG A 172 -2.90 6.80 -15.16
CA ARG A 172 -2.03 6.68 -13.99
C ARG A 172 -1.79 5.22 -13.55
N LEU A 173 -2.11 4.26 -14.44
CA LEU A 173 -2.02 2.82 -14.14
C LEU A 173 -0.66 2.25 -14.49
N GLY A 174 -0.18 1.31 -13.67
CA GLY A 174 1.00 0.49 -13.90
C GLY A 174 0.67 -1.00 -13.78
N TYR A 175 1.50 -1.85 -14.36
CA TYR A 175 1.37 -3.29 -14.23
C TYR A 175 2.47 -3.86 -13.35
N ALA A 176 2.11 -4.85 -12.50
CA ALA A 176 3.05 -5.67 -11.78
C ALA A 176 2.89 -7.14 -12.16
N LEU A 177 3.98 -7.76 -12.57
CA LEU A 177 4.06 -9.20 -12.70
C LEU A 177 3.97 -9.80 -11.29
N THR A 178 2.97 -10.68 -11.08
CA THR A 178 2.56 -11.05 -9.73
C THR A 178 2.61 -12.57 -9.51
N PRO A 179 3.78 -13.22 -9.50
CA PRO A 179 3.89 -14.57 -8.96
C PRO A 179 3.53 -14.50 -7.47
N ARG A 180 2.50 -15.29 -7.04
CA ARG A 180 2.04 -15.16 -5.65
C ARG A 180 3.19 -15.36 -4.68
N PHE A 181 3.84 -16.50 -4.76
CA PHE A 181 5.14 -16.80 -4.12
C PHE A 181 5.71 -18.07 -4.75
N SER A 182 7.00 -18.33 -4.54
CA SER A 182 7.67 -19.46 -5.20
C SER A 182 7.09 -20.84 -4.83
N GLY A 183 6.38 -20.93 -3.70
CA GLY A 183 5.65 -22.15 -3.33
C GLY A 183 4.50 -22.51 -4.28
N THR A 184 3.87 -21.52 -4.90
CA THR A 184 2.77 -21.70 -5.86
C THR A 184 3.19 -21.50 -7.32
N SER A 185 4.47 -21.19 -7.59
CA SER A 185 4.99 -20.99 -8.94
C SER A 185 6.08 -22.02 -9.25
N THR A 186 5.97 -22.69 -10.40
CA THR A 186 7.05 -23.56 -10.91
C THR A 186 8.16 -22.72 -11.53
N ASP A 187 9.31 -23.34 -11.79
CA ASP A 187 10.41 -22.74 -12.57
C ASP A 187 9.96 -22.26 -13.94
N ALA A 188 9.02 -22.96 -14.57
CA ALA A 188 8.48 -22.58 -15.87
C ALA A 188 7.68 -21.26 -15.75
N GLN A 189 6.89 -21.09 -14.68
CA GLN A 189 6.15 -19.86 -14.45
C GLN A 189 7.06 -18.69 -14.06
N LEU A 190 8.08 -18.92 -13.21
CA LEU A 190 9.05 -17.89 -12.84
C LEU A 190 9.92 -17.44 -14.04
N LYS A 191 10.26 -18.36 -14.97
CA LYS A 191 10.87 -17.99 -16.25
C LYS A 191 9.96 -17.11 -17.11
N THR A 192 8.65 -17.38 -17.10
CA THR A 192 7.65 -16.53 -17.77
C THR A 192 7.62 -15.13 -17.18
N VAL A 193 7.70 -14.99 -15.85
CA VAL A 193 7.80 -13.68 -15.18
C VAL A 193 9.06 -12.95 -15.62
N SER A 194 10.22 -13.63 -15.59
CA SER A 194 11.49 -13.07 -16.06
C SER A 194 11.43 -12.60 -17.52
N GLN A 195 10.86 -13.43 -18.40
CA GLN A 195 10.71 -13.10 -19.82
C GLN A 195 9.84 -11.85 -20.00
N LEU A 196 8.67 -11.78 -19.36
CA LEU A 196 7.78 -10.62 -19.43
C LEU A 196 8.43 -9.37 -18.87
N HIS A 197 9.19 -9.48 -17.79
CA HIS A 197 9.91 -8.34 -17.21
C HIS A 197 11.00 -7.81 -18.15
N GLN A 198 11.68 -8.69 -18.90
CA GLN A 198 12.65 -8.29 -19.94
C GLN A 198 11.96 -7.65 -21.16
N GLU A 199 10.78 -8.16 -21.56
CA GLU A 199 10.00 -7.61 -22.69
C GLU A 199 9.34 -6.24 -22.33
N TYR A 200 9.00 -6.05 -21.06
CA TYR A 200 8.34 -4.83 -20.51
C TYR A 200 9.12 -4.32 -19.28
N PRO A 201 10.31 -3.74 -19.46
CA PRO A 201 11.24 -3.48 -18.36
C PRO A 201 10.79 -2.37 -17.38
N ASP A 202 9.76 -1.63 -17.72
CA ASP A 202 9.13 -0.60 -16.87
C ASP A 202 7.97 -1.14 -16.03
N THR A 203 7.63 -2.43 -16.16
CA THR A 203 6.71 -3.11 -15.24
C THR A 203 7.38 -3.43 -13.91
N TRP A 204 6.58 -3.62 -12.89
CA TRP A 204 7.01 -4.08 -11.57
C TRP A 204 6.95 -5.60 -11.47
N VAL A 205 7.69 -6.17 -10.53
CA VAL A 205 7.44 -7.51 -10.00
C VAL A 205 7.05 -7.37 -8.53
N GLN A 206 6.01 -8.08 -8.10
CA GLN A 206 5.58 -8.16 -6.70
C GLN A 206 5.37 -9.62 -6.31
N THR A 207 5.84 -9.99 -5.12
CA THR A 207 5.72 -11.36 -4.60
C THR A 207 5.91 -11.39 -3.08
N HIS A 208 5.70 -12.56 -2.45
CA HIS A 208 5.93 -12.78 -1.03
C HIS A 208 7.30 -13.44 -0.81
N LEU A 209 7.96 -13.10 0.29
CA LEU A 209 9.29 -13.60 0.62
C LEU A 209 9.45 -13.77 2.14
N SER A 210 9.82 -14.96 2.57
CA SER A 210 10.29 -15.26 3.93
C SER A 210 9.36 -14.73 5.03
N GLU A 211 8.05 -14.99 4.88
CA GLU A 211 7.04 -14.51 5.82
C GLU A 211 6.95 -15.37 7.07
N ASN A 212 6.87 -16.72 6.92
CA ASN A 212 6.55 -17.62 8.03
C ASN A 212 7.53 -18.81 8.07
N LEU A 213 7.90 -19.25 9.27
CA LEU A 213 8.86 -20.36 9.44
C LEU A 213 8.36 -21.69 8.86
N ALA A 214 7.05 -21.97 8.94
CA ALA A 214 6.48 -23.17 8.33
C ALA A 214 6.51 -23.09 6.80
N GLU A 215 6.28 -21.91 6.23
CA GLU A 215 6.45 -21.61 4.80
C GLU A 215 7.90 -21.88 4.35
N LEU A 216 8.88 -21.36 5.07
CA LEU A 216 10.30 -21.60 4.77
C LEU A 216 10.66 -23.08 4.77
N ALA A 217 10.19 -23.81 5.79
CA ALA A 217 10.44 -25.26 5.91
C ALA A 217 9.80 -26.03 4.75
N TRP A 218 8.58 -25.67 4.38
CA TRP A 218 7.87 -26.26 3.25
C TRP A 218 8.57 -25.95 1.93
N LEU A 219 8.99 -24.71 1.72
CA LEU A 219 9.68 -24.29 0.49
C LEU A 219 11.01 -25.06 0.29
N ARG A 220 11.79 -25.23 1.36
CA ARG A 220 13.02 -26.06 1.30
C ARG A 220 12.76 -27.48 0.85
N ALA A 221 11.60 -28.05 1.21
CA ALA A 221 11.22 -29.40 0.81
C ALA A 221 10.82 -29.50 -0.66
N ILE A 222 10.16 -28.49 -1.23
CA ILE A 222 9.65 -28.51 -2.61
C ILE A 222 10.59 -27.85 -3.63
N CYS A 223 11.60 -27.10 -3.17
CA CYS A 223 12.63 -26.46 -4.01
C CYS A 223 14.03 -26.83 -3.49
N PRO A 224 14.42 -28.13 -3.46
CA PRO A 224 15.67 -28.57 -2.85
C PRO A 224 16.91 -28.09 -3.61
N GLU A 225 16.76 -27.65 -4.85
CA GLU A 225 17.82 -27.11 -5.70
C GLU A 225 18.13 -25.62 -5.38
N ALA A 226 17.24 -24.91 -4.70
CA ALA A 226 17.46 -23.53 -4.31
C ALA A 226 18.32 -23.48 -3.03
N LYS A 227 19.26 -22.53 -2.99
CA LYS A 227 20.14 -22.26 -1.85
C LYS A 227 19.34 -21.85 -0.61
N ASP A 228 18.37 -20.98 -0.81
CA ASP A 228 17.46 -20.41 0.19
C ASP A 228 16.20 -19.85 -0.50
N TYR A 229 15.36 -19.11 0.25
CA TYR A 229 14.12 -18.61 -0.31
C TYR A 229 14.36 -17.53 -1.38
N LEU A 230 15.26 -16.58 -1.15
CA LEU A 230 15.56 -15.52 -2.11
C LEU A 230 16.10 -16.11 -3.42
N ASP A 231 16.94 -17.17 -3.36
CA ASP A 231 17.48 -17.83 -4.53
C ASP A 231 16.40 -18.43 -5.45
N THR A 232 15.21 -18.78 -4.90
CA THR A 232 14.09 -19.26 -5.73
C THR A 232 13.62 -18.21 -6.74
N TYR A 233 13.92 -16.93 -6.51
CA TYR A 233 13.63 -15.79 -7.38
C TYR A 233 14.88 -15.32 -8.15
N GLU A 234 16.01 -15.16 -7.46
CA GLU A 234 17.24 -14.61 -8.03
C GLU A 234 17.75 -15.39 -9.23
N ARG A 235 17.67 -16.72 -9.20
CA ARG A 235 18.07 -17.58 -10.33
C ARG A 235 17.25 -17.36 -11.62
N PHE A 236 16.14 -16.59 -11.52
CA PHE A 236 15.34 -16.12 -12.66
C PHE A 236 15.48 -14.63 -12.92
N GLY A 237 16.40 -13.94 -12.23
CA GLY A 237 16.58 -12.50 -12.35
C GLY A 237 15.47 -11.67 -11.69
N ILE A 238 14.76 -12.25 -10.74
CA ILE A 238 13.71 -11.57 -9.97
C ILE A 238 14.34 -11.14 -8.63
N ASN A 239 15.06 -10.06 -8.66
CA ASN A 239 15.60 -9.28 -7.54
C ASN A 239 16.31 -8.06 -8.14
N ASP A 240 15.55 -7.03 -8.47
CA ASP A 240 16.04 -5.78 -9.01
C ASP A 240 15.33 -4.57 -8.39
N ASP A 241 15.65 -3.36 -8.83
CA ASP A 241 15.10 -2.11 -8.31
C ASP A 241 13.61 -1.89 -8.65
N ARG A 242 12.99 -2.81 -9.40
CA ARG A 242 11.54 -2.87 -9.68
C ARG A 242 10.87 -4.09 -9.08
N THR A 243 11.51 -4.76 -8.14
CA THR A 243 10.93 -5.89 -7.42
C THR A 243 10.57 -5.51 -5.98
N ILE A 244 9.31 -5.74 -5.60
CA ILE A 244 8.82 -5.60 -4.22
C ILE A 244 8.52 -6.98 -3.65
N PHE A 245 9.21 -7.31 -2.57
CA PHE A 245 9.00 -8.50 -1.78
C PHE A 245 8.21 -8.17 -0.52
N ALA A 246 7.03 -8.74 -0.35
CA ALA A 246 6.28 -8.59 0.89
C ALA A 246 6.91 -9.39 2.04
N HIS A 247 6.81 -8.87 3.25
CA HIS A 247 7.25 -9.41 4.53
C HIS A 247 8.77 -9.38 4.74
N GLY A 248 9.53 -10.37 4.26
CA GLY A 248 10.99 -10.42 4.46
C GLY A 248 11.45 -10.59 5.90
N ILE A 249 10.62 -11.23 6.77
CA ILE A 249 10.84 -11.30 8.22
C ILE A 249 12.03 -12.18 8.58
N HIS A 250 12.16 -13.34 7.90
CA HIS A 250 13.09 -14.40 8.26
C HIS A 250 14.29 -14.50 7.31
N LEU A 251 14.74 -13.35 6.75
CA LEU A 251 15.91 -13.32 5.88
C LEU A 251 17.20 -13.54 6.67
N SER A 252 18.06 -14.41 6.18
CA SER A 252 19.42 -14.60 6.67
C SER A 252 20.31 -13.41 6.29
N SER A 253 21.48 -13.30 6.93
CA SER A 253 22.41 -12.21 6.59
C SER A 253 22.93 -12.29 5.15
N ASP A 254 23.08 -13.50 4.60
CA ASP A 254 23.49 -13.68 3.20
C ASP A 254 22.37 -13.26 2.22
N GLU A 255 21.11 -13.60 2.51
CA GLU A 255 19.97 -13.13 1.72
C GLU A 255 19.84 -11.61 1.75
N LEU A 256 20.05 -10.96 2.92
CA LEU A 256 20.01 -9.50 3.04
C LEU A 256 21.07 -8.82 2.17
N LEU A 257 22.29 -9.33 2.15
CA LEU A 257 23.35 -8.79 1.29
C LEU A 257 22.99 -8.92 -0.19
N ARG A 258 22.51 -10.08 -0.62
CA ARG A 258 22.10 -10.33 -2.01
C ARG A 258 20.87 -9.53 -2.41
N LEU A 259 19.90 -9.39 -1.50
CA LEU A 259 18.71 -8.55 -1.73
C LEU A 259 19.12 -7.09 -1.96
N ALA A 260 20.03 -6.56 -1.14
CA ALA A 260 20.57 -5.21 -1.30
C ALA A 260 21.35 -5.05 -2.61
N ASP A 261 22.21 -6.01 -2.97
CA ASP A 261 22.99 -5.98 -4.20
C ASP A 261 22.10 -6.01 -5.46
N GLY A 262 21.01 -6.77 -5.42
CA GLY A 262 20.04 -6.85 -6.50
C GLY A 262 19.17 -5.59 -6.63
N GLY A 263 18.98 -4.85 -5.56
CA GLY A 263 18.14 -3.65 -5.53
C GLY A 263 16.68 -3.91 -5.14
N GLY A 264 16.33 -5.14 -4.81
CA GLY A 264 14.99 -5.50 -4.35
C GLY A 264 14.57 -4.75 -3.09
N ARG A 265 13.27 -4.59 -2.90
CA ARG A 265 12.66 -3.77 -1.84
C ARG A 265 11.75 -4.62 -0.97
N ILE A 266 11.59 -4.25 0.29
CA ILE A 266 10.70 -4.94 1.23
C ILE A 266 9.44 -4.10 1.46
N ALA A 267 8.26 -4.74 1.35
CA ALA A 267 7.02 -4.21 1.86
C ALA A 267 6.78 -4.74 3.29
N PHE A 268 6.89 -3.86 4.27
CA PHE A 268 6.63 -4.17 5.66
C PHE A 268 5.13 -4.21 5.92
N CYS A 269 4.61 -5.37 6.30
CA CYS A 269 3.18 -5.68 6.50
C CYS A 269 2.88 -5.96 7.99
N PRO A 270 3.00 -5.00 8.91
CA PRO A 270 3.01 -5.25 10.35
C PRO A 270 1.70 -5.85 10.86
N THR A 271 0.54 -5.42 10.35
CA THR A 271 -0.76 -5.93 10.78
C THR A 271 -0.93 -7.41 10.46
N SER A 272 -0.57 -7.82 9.25
CA SER A 272 -0.61 -9.21 8.80
C SER A 272 0.40 -10.08 9.56
N ASN A 273 1.64 -9.61 9.66
CA ASN A 273 2.71 -10.33 10.35
C ASN A 273 2.34 -10.66 11.80
N LEU A 274 1.65 -9.74 12.49
CA LEU A 274 1.17 -9.94 13.85
C LEU A 274 -0.07 -10.83 13.88
N PHE A 275 -1.03 -10.60 12.99
CA PHE A 275 -2.31 -11.32 12.99
C PHE A 275 -2.12 -12.80 12.68
N LEU A 276 -1.27 -13.14 11.71
CA LEU A 276 -0.95 -14.53 11.33
C LEU A 276 0.17 -15.14 12.18
N GLY A 277 0.75 -14.36 13.12
CA GLY A 277 1.86 -14.84 13.96
C GLY A 277 3.13 -15.16 13.18
N SER A 278 3.35 -14.49 12.05
CA SER A 278 4.50 -14.71 11.16
C SER A 278 5.82 -14.25 11.81
N GLY A 279 5.81 -13.18 12.59
CA GLY A 279 6.96 -12.67 13.32
C GLY A 279 7.08 -11.14 13.33
N LEU A 280 8.23 -10.65 13.79
CA LEU A 280 8.52 -9.22 13.92
C LEU A 280 9.62 -8.83 12.94
N LEU A 281 9.32 -7.95 11.99
CA LEU A 281 10.33 -7.40 11.08
C LEU A 281 11.31 -6.50 11.85
N ASP A 282 12.59 -6.67 11.61
CA ASP A 282 13.66 -5.79 12.13
C ASP A 282 13.94 -4.68 11.10
N LEU A 283 13.25 -3.55 11.25
CA LEU A 283 13.39 -2.40 10.35
C LEU A 283 14.80 -1.81 10.37
N GLN A 284 15.45 -1.75 11.55
CA GLN A 284 16.82 -1.24 11.66
C GLN A 284 17.81 -2.11 10.90
N LYS A 285 17.67 -3.43 11.01
CA LYS A 285 18.53 -4.37 10.30
C LYS A 285 18.43 -4.20 8.78
N LEU A 286 17.23 -4.00 8.23
CA LEU A 286 17.06 -3.73 6.80
C LEU A 286 17.71 -2.41 6.38
N LYS A 287 17.52 -1.34 7.17
CA LYS A 287 18.15 -0.04 6.93
C LYS A 287 19.68 -0.11 6.97
N ASP A 288 20.26 -0.87 7.92
CA ASP A 288 21.71 -1.05 8.05
C ASP A 288 22.32 -1.76 6.83
N HIS A 289 21.50 -2.56 6.10
CA HIS A 289 21.90 -3.19 4.83
C HIS A 289 21.57 -2.33 3.61
N GLY A 290 21.00 -1.13 3.79
CA GLY A 290 20.62 -0.25 2.68
C GLY A 290 19.43 -0.75 1.86
N ILE A 291 18.64 -1.67 2.39
CA ILE A 291 17.45 -2.20 1.72
C ILE A 291 16.30 -1.19 1.85
N PRO A 292 15.70 -0.72 0.76
CA PRO A 292 14.55 0.16 0.81
C PRO A 292 13.33 -0.58 1.42
N VAL A 293 12.68 0.04 2.41
CA VAL A 293 11.50 -0.53 3.06
C VAL A 293 10.31 0.40 2.86
N SER A 294 9.26 -0.14 2.29
CA SER A 294 7.93 0.49 2.20
C SER A 294 7.00 -0.07 3.27
N ILE A 295 5.87 0.59 3.52
CA ILE A 295 4.84 0.15 4.47
C ILE A 295 3.58 -0.28 3.73
N ALA A 296 2.93 -1.35 4.18
CA ALA A 296 1.79 -1.94 3.51
C ALA A 296 0.76 -2.53 4.47
N SER A 297 -0.51 -2.52 4.06
CA SER A 297 -1.61 -3.05 4.86
C SER A 297 -1.72 -4.57 4.80
N ASP A 298 -1.44 -5.13 3.63
CA ASP A 298 -1.62 -6.56 3.34
C ASP A 298 -3.03 -7.07 3.67
N VAL A 299 -4.06 -6.29 3.33
CA VAL A 299 -5.44 -6.77 3.41
C VAL A 299 -5.58 -8.00 2.50
N GLY A 300 -6.03 -9.18 2.94
CA GLY A 300 -6.81 -9.55 4.13
C GLY A 300 -6.05 -10.32 5.24
N GLY A 301 -4.76 -10.74 5.10
CA GLY A 301 -3.95 -11.11 6.25
C GLY A 301 -3.78 -9.93 7.18
N GLY A 302 -3.61 -8.73 6.64
CA GLY A 302 -3.75 -7.48 7.36
C GLY A 302 -5.20 -7.17 7.69
N THR A 303 -5.44 -6.59 8.86
CA THR A 303 -6.75 -6.50 9.49
C THR A 303 -7.50 -5.19 9.24
N SER A 304 -6.96 -4.29 8.41
CA SER A 304 -7.56 -2.98 8.14
C SER A 304 -7.03 -2.36 6.85
N PHE A 305 -7.89 -1.62 6.15
CA PHE A 305 -7.49 -0.73 5.05
C PHE A 305 -6.82 0.56 5.54
N SER A 306 -6.94 0.89 6.82
CA SER A 306 -6.39 2.14 7.36
C SER A 306 -4.87 2.07 7.51
N MET A 307 -4.16 2.91 6.76
CA MET A 307 -2.72 3.06 6.90
C MET A 307 -2.33 3.62 8.29
N PHE A 308 -3.19 4.34 8.98
CA PHE A 308 -2.95 4.75 10.37
C PHE A 308 -2.86 3.53 11.30
N ARG A 309 -3.75 2.54 11.13
CA ARG A 309 -3.66 1.28 11.89
C ARG A 309 -2.41 0.50 11.53
N THR A 310 -2.05 0.45 10.26
CA THR A 310 -0.81 -0.16 9.79
C THR A 310 0.41 0.49 10.44
N LEU A 311 0.46 1.82 10.49
CA LEU A 311 1.54 2.57 11.14
C LEU A 311 1.55 2.37 12.67
N SER A 312 0.38 2.22 13.30
CA SER A 312 0.27 1.88 14.73
C SER A 312 0.94 0.55 15.05
N GLU A 313 0.68 -0.47 14.24
CA GLU A 313 1.33 -1.77 14.42
C GLU A 313 2.81 -1.72 14.07
N ALA A 314 3.20 -0.99 13.02
CA ALA A 314 4.61 -0.76 12.70
C ALA A 314 5.38 -0.15 13.87
N TYR A 315 4.81 0.88 14.53
CA TYR A 315 5.40 1.49 15.71
C TYR A 315 5.62 0.45 16.83
N LYS A 316 4.61 -0.38 17.13
CA LYS A 316 4.70 -1.40 18.19
C LYS A 316 5.73 -2.48 17.86
N VAL A 317 5.78 -2.96 16.61
CA VAL A 317 6.78 -3.92 16.15
C VAL A 317 8.20 -3.31 16.29
N CYS A 318 8.39 -2.08 15.82
CA CYS A 318 9.66 -1.38 15.95
C CYS A 318 10.10 -1.24 17.41
N GLN A 319 9.18 -0.86 18.32
CA GLN A 319 9.46 -0.77 19.75
C GLN A 319 9.93 -2.12 20.34
N LEU A 320 9.30 -3.22 19.96
CA LEU A 320 9.68 -4.57 20.39
C LEU A 320 11.04 -4.99 19.83
N GLN A 321 11.45 -4.44 18.69
CA GLN A 321 12.76 -4.65 18.07
C GLN A 321 13.81 -3.59 18.47
N GLY A 322 13.47 -2.70 19.44
CA GLY A 322 14.41 -1.71 19.96
C GLY A 322 14.61 -0.46 19.09
N TYR A 323 13.73 -0.26 18.10
CA TYR A 323 13.74 0.90 17.21
C TYR A 323 12.60 1.86 17.54
N SER A 324 12.90 3.13 17.82
CA SER A 324 11.88 4.15 18.08
C SER A 324 11.46 4.82 16.79
N LEU A 325 10.40 4.31 16.15
CA LEU A 325 9.85 4.88 14.93
C LEU A 325 9.23 6.26 15.21
N HIS A 326 9.88 7.32 14.72
CA HIS A 326 9.43 8.69 14.92
C HIS A 326 8.15 8.99 14.11
N PRO A 327 7.16 9.79 14.62
CA PRO A 327 5.91 10.07 13.90
C PRO A 327 6.09 10.62 12.49
N HIS A 328 7.05 11.52 12.28
CA HIS A 328 7.35 12.05 10.95
C HIS A 328 7.92 10.97 10.01
N GLU A 329 8.73 10.06 10.52
CA GLU A 329 9.24 8.94 9.75
C GLU A 329 8.10 7.98 9.37
N ALA A 330 7.24 7.65 10.34
CA ALA A 330 6.07 6.80 10.10
C ALA A 330 5.15 7.38 9.01
N MET A 331 4.82 8.68 9.09
CA MET A 331 4.01 9.35 8.06
C MET A 331 4.73 9.43 6.72
N CYS A 332 6.05 9.66 6.72
CA CYS A 332 6.85 9.60 5.50
C CYS A 332 6.79 8.22 4.85
N MET A 333 6.88 7.14 5.63
CA MET A 333 6.77 5.78 5.09
C MET A 333 5.44 5.56 4.34
N ALA A 334 4.32 6.08 4.83
CA ALA A 334 3.01 5.93 4.18
C ALA A 334 2.75 6.95 3.05
N THR A 335 3.67 7.86 2.78
CA THR A 335 3.54 8.92 1.76
C THR A 335 4.76 8.95 0.84
N LEU A 336 5.69 9.88 1.04
CA LEU A 336 6.88 10.04 0.19
C LEU A 336 7.78 8.80 0.17
N GLY A 337 7.99 8.13 1.30
CA GLY A 337 8.82 6.92 1.36
C GLY A 337 8.23 5.76 0.53
N ASN A 338 6.89 5.58 0.56
CA ASN A 338 6.22 4.63 -0.31
C ASN A 338 6.26 5.07 -1.79
N ALA A 339 6.18 6.39 -2.06
CA ALA A 339 6.36 6.90 -3.42
C ALA A 339 7.78 6.61 -3.93
N GLU A 340 8.83 6.81 -3.11
CA GLU A 340 10.23 6.46 -3.43
C GLU A 340 10.39 4.95 -3.66
N ALA A 341 9.75 4.12 -2.83
CA ALA A 341 9.75 2.68 -2.99
C ALA A 341 9.10 2.23 -4.31
N LEU A 342 8.16 3.00 -4.85
CA LEU A 342 7.50 2.75 -6.13
C LEU A 342 8.09 3.59 -7.28
N GLN A 343 9.22 4.30 -7.10
CA GLN A 343 9.82 5.22 -8.08
C GLN A 343 8.82 6.25 -8.63
N LEU A 344 7.93 6.73 -7.76
CA LEU A 344 6.88 7.69 -8.06
C LEU A 344 7.07 9.04 -7.33
N GLU A 345 8.18 9.22 -6.62
CA GLU A 345 8.48 10.42 -5.80
C GLU A 345 8.51 11.71 -6.61
N ALA A 346 8.79 11.65 -7.90
CA ALA A 346 8.68 12.80 -8.80
C ALA A 346 7.23 13.21 -9.11
N LYS A 347 6.25 12.33 -8.82
CA LYS A 347 4.84 12.51 -9.17
C LYS A 347 3.93 12.75 -7.97
N ILE A 348 4.16 12.03 -6.86
CA ILE A 348 3.27 12.00 -5.68
C ILE A 348 4.08 11.99 -4.37
N GLY A 349 3.40 11.87 -3.24
CA GLY A 349 3.97 11.62 -1.91
C GLY A 349 4.25 12.87 -1.08
N ASN A 350 4.25 14.06 -1.67
CA ASN A 350 4.30 15.35 -0.98
C ASN A 350 3.70 16.46 -1.84
N PHE A 351 3.66 17.71 -1.34
CA PHE A 351 3.07 18.86 -2.02
C PHE A 351 4.07 19.72 -2.82
N SER A 352 5.16 19.15 -3.30
CA SER A 352 6.06 19.90 -4.17
C SER A 352 5.36 20.32 -5.47
N VAL A 353 5.68 21.51 -5.96
CA VAL A 353 5.11 22.07 -7.19
C VAL A 353 5.24 21.11 -8.37
N ASN A 354 4.20 21.04 -9.19
CA ASN A 354 4.00 20.15 -10.34
C ASN A 354 3.72 18.67 -9.99
N LYS A 355 3.69 18.27 -8.73
CA LYS A 355 3.19 16.93 -8.36
C LYS A 355 1.68 16.83 -8.51
N GLU A 356 1.21 15.61 -8.64
CA GLU A 356 -0.22 15.30 -8.69
C GLU A 356 -0.87 15.62 -7.34
N ALA A 357 -2.00 16.31 -7.40
CA ALA A 357 -2.70 16.77 -6.21
C ALA A 357 -3.57 15.64 -5.60
N ASP A 358 -2.89 14.59 -5.16
CA ASP A 358 -3.49 13.51 -4.37
C ASP A 358 -3.30 13.83 -2.89
N PHE A 359 -4.40 14.07 -2.18
CA PHE A 359 -4.35 14.45 -0.78
C PHE A 359 -5.61 14.04 -0.01
N ILE A 360 -5.50 14.04 1.30
CA ILE A 360 -6.61 13.78 2.21
C ILE A 360 -6.75 14.90 3.22
N ILE A 361 -7.97 15.03 3.73
CA ILE A 361 -8.29 15.92 4.82
C ILE A 361 -8.57 15.09 6.07
N ILE A 362 -7.79 15.34 7.11
CA ILE A 362 -7.92 14.72 8.43
C ILE A 362 -8.87 15.56 9.27
N ASP A 363 -9.81 14.89 9.94
CA ASP A 363 -10.69 15.47 10.94
C ASP A 363 -10.13 15.21 12.35
N PRO A 364 -9.53 16.18 13.03
CA PRO A 364 -9.01 16.01 14.38
C PRO A 364 -10.12 15.80 15.42
N MET A 365 -11.38 15.98 15.05
CA MET A 365 -12.55 15.73 15.88
C MET A 365 -13.29 14.45 15.49
N ALA A 366 -12.65 13.52 14.78
CA ALA A 366 -13.25 12.28 14.30
C ALA A 366 -13.91 11.44 15.43
N THR A 367 -13.36 11.49 16.63
CA THR A 367 -13.98 10.92 17.85
C THR A 367 -13.74 11.84 19.04
N ASP A 368 -14.62 11.75 20.07
CA ASP A 368 -14.47 12.56 21.30
C ASP A 368 -13.08 12.34 21.97
N LEU A 369 -12.57 11.12 21.94
CA LEU A 369 -11.26 10.82 22.50
C LEU A 369 -10.14 11.49 21.72
N ILE A 370 -10.16 11.41 20.39
CA ILE A 370 -9.17 12.06 19.53
C ILE A 370 -9.19 13.57 19.75
N GLY A 371 -10.36 14.21 19.67
CA GLY A 371 -10.51 15.65 19.88
C GLY A 371 -10.02 16.10 21.27
N ARG A 372 -10.37 15.34 22.32
CA ARG A 372 -9.85 15.59 23.66
C ARG A 372 -8.35 15.53 23.75
N ARG A 373 -7.72 14.57 23.02
CA ARG A 373 -6.26 14.37 23.02
C ARG A 373 -5.55 15.41 22.17
N VAL A 374 -6.08 15.77 21.01
CA VAL A 374 -5.56 16.85 20.15
C VAL A 374 -5.44 18.16 20.91
N ALA A 375 -6.47 18.53 21.73
CA ALA A 375 -6.43 19.72 22.57
C ALA A 375 -5.29 19.72 23.62
N GLN A 376 -4.57 18.63 23.82
CA GLN A 376 -3.43 18.51 24.72
C GLN A 376 -2.08 18.36 24.00
N THR A 377 -2.05 18.28 22.67
CA THR A 377 -0.82 18.24 21.88
C THR A 377 -0.13 19.59 21.89
N LYS A 378 1.17 19.60 21.76
CA LYS A 378 2.00 20.82 21.76
C LYS A 378 2.72 21.02 20.43
N THR A 379 2.88 19.95 19.69
CA THR A 379 3.62 19.92 18.44
C THR A 379 2.85 19.11 17.41
N ILE A 380 3.10 19.36 16.13
CA ILE A 380 2.54 18.52 15.05
C ILE A 380 3.02 17.06 15.17
N ALA A 381 4.21 16.80 15.71
CA ALA A 381 4.69 15.44 15.94
C ALA A 381 3.83 14.70 16.97
N ASP A 382 3.42 15.38 18.06
CA ASP A 382 2.49 14.81 19.05
C ASP A 382 1.13 14.47 18.42
N GLU A 383 0.64 15.36 17.56
CA GLU A 383 -0.64 15.21 16.87
C GLU A 383 -0.60 14.06 15.85
N LEU A 384 0.44 13.99 15.02
CA LEU A 384 0.65 12.88 14.08
C LEU A 384 0.77 11.54 14.81
N PHE A 385 1.48 11.49 15.93
CA PHE A 385 1.59 10.27 16.72
C PHE A 385 0.25 9.82 17.31
N LEU A 386 -0.57 10.79 17.69
CA LEU A 386 -1.93 10.53 18.16
C LEU A 386 -2.80 9.93 17.04
N TYR A 387 -2.73 10.49 15.82
CA TYR A 387 -3.44 9.95 14.66
C TYR A 387 -2.95 8.55 14.29
N ILE A 388 -1.64 8.31 14.28
CA ILE A 388 -1.06 6.98 14.07
C ILE A 388 -1.56 5.98 15.12
N THR A 389 -1.66 6.38 16.40
CA THR A 389 -1.94 5.45 17.49
C THR A 389 -3.43 5.18 17.68
N LEU A 390 -4.27 6.19 17.55
CA LEU A 390 -5.72 6.13 17.82
C LEU A 390 -6.58 6.19 16.57
N GLY A 391 -5.97 6.52 15.41
CA GLY A 391 -6.70 6.78 14.19
C GLY A 391 -7.11 5.52 13.44
N ASP A 392 -8.14 5.69 12.64
CA ASP A 392 -8.67 4.74 11.66
C ASP A 392 -9.36 5.51 10.53
N GLU A 393 -10.20 4.84 9.73
CA GLU A 393 -10.93 5.43 8.61
C GLU A 393 -11.76 6.67 8.99
N ARG A 394 -12.16 6.80 10.26
CA ARG A 394 -12.95 7.95 10.75
C ARG A 394 -12.17 9.26 10.73
N LEU A 395 -10.82 9.19 10.75
CA LEU A 395 -9.97 10.38 10.60
C LEU A 395 -10.07 11.01 9.21
N VAL A 396 -10.34 10.20 8.17
CA VAL A 396 -10.34 10.67 6.79
C VAL A 396 -11.70 11.29 6.47
N SER A 397 -11.78 12.60 6.51
CA SER A 397 -13.02 13.31 6.18
C SER A 397 -13.23 13.42 4.67
N ARG A 398 -12.15 13.58 3.89
CA ARG A 398 -12.20 13.66 2.43
C ARG A 398 -10.94 13.11 1.80
N THR A 399 -11.09 12.55 0.58
CA THR A 399 -9.99 12.07 -0.26
C THR A 399 -10.09 12.66 -1.65
N TYR A 400 -8.98 13.23 -2.12
CA TYR A 400 -8.87 13.86 -3.44
C TYR A 400 -7.83 13.14 -4.29
N ILE A 401 -8.17 12.94 -5.55
CA ILE A 401 -7.27 12.44 -6.60
C ILE A 401 -7.19 13.48 -7.70
N ASN A 402 -5.97 13.87 -8.07
CA ASN A 402 -5.75 14.97 -9.03
C ASN A 402 -6.59 16.21 -8.70
N GLY A 403 -6.70 16.57 -7.43
CA GLY A 403 -7.49 17.70 -6.98
C GLY A 403 -9.01 17.51 -7.05
N MET A 404 -9.50 16.36 -7.50
CA MET A 404 -10.93 16.04 -7.59
C MET A 404 -11.38 15.21 -6.38
N LEU A 405 -12.46 15.64 -5.74
CA LEU A 405 -13.05 14.92 -4.60
C LEU A 405 -13.56 13.53 -5.05
N GLN A 406 -13.02 12.49 -4.45
CA GLN A 406 -13.41 11.10 -4.70
C GLN A 406 -14.19 10.46 -3.55
N TYR A 407 -13.94 10.94 -2.33
CA TYR A 407 -14.64 10.47 -1.13
C TYR A 407 -14.86 11.64 -0.17
N ALA A 408 -16.05 11.68 0.42
CA ALA A 408 -16.38 12.54 1.55
C ALA A 408 -17.17 11.73 2.58
N GLN A 409 -16.71 11.79 3.83
CA GLN A 409 -17.44 11.19 4.94
C GLN A 409 -18.79 11.91 5.13
N ALA A 410 -19.86 11.12 5.30
CA ALA A 410 -21.17 11.71 5.60
C ALA A 410 -21.11 12.55 6.90
N PRO A 411 -21.74 13.73 6.96
CA PRO A 411 -21.77 14.52 8.16
C PRO A 411 -22.28 13.70 9.34
N SER A 412 -21.51 13.64 10.44
CA SER A 412 -21.95 12.96 11.66
C SER A 412 -23.17 13.70 12.21
N ALA A 413 -24.29 13.00 12.37
CA ALA A 413 -25.54 13.57 12.89
C ALA A 413 -25.41 14.15 14.33
N ASN A 414 -24.26 13.92 14.99
CA ASN A 414 -24.00 14.34 16.38
C ASN A 414 -22.91 15.40 16.53
N LYS A 415 -22.34 15.98 15.44
CA LYS A 415 -21.39 17.10 15.60
C LYS A 415 -22.16 18.33 16.09
N LYS A 416 -22.05 18.63 17.41
CA LYS A 416 -22.35 19.97 17.90
C LYS A 416 -21.35 20.94 17.27
N PRO A 417 -21.80 22.17 16.87
CA PRO A 417 -20.87 23.20 16.43
C PRO A 417 -19.79 23.37 17.50
N SER A 418 -18.53 23.34 17.10
CA SER A 418 -17.40 23.57 17.99
C SER A 418 -17.62 24.89 18.71
N ALA A 419 -17.70 24.85 20.05
CA ALA A 419 -17.55 26.07 20.84
C ALA A 419 -16.15 26.62 20.53
N GLU A 420 -16.07 27.91 20.16
CA GLU A 420 -14.82 28.60 19.90
C GLU A 420 -13.80 28.25 21.00
N VAL A 421 -12.86 27.41 20.69
CA VAL A 421 -11.69 27.17 21.55
C VAL A 421 -10.73 28.32 21.21
N LYS A 422 -10.78 29.39 22.01
CA LYS A 422 -9.74 30.41 21.99
C LYS A 422 -8.41 29.74 22.36
N ARG A 423 -7.52 29.58 21.38
CA ARG A 423 -6.10 29.31 21.60
C ARG A 423 -5.33 30.56 22.01
#